data_22545930c0e8383b44fc7a666e429511
#
_entry.id   22545930c0e8383b44fc7a666e429511
#
_cell.length_a   1.000
_cell.length_b   1.000
_cell.length_c   1.000
_cell.angle_alpha   90.00
_cell.angle_beta   90.00
_cell.angle_gamma   90.00
#
_symmetry.space_group_name_H-M   'P 1'
#
loop_
_entity.id
_entity.type
_entity.pdbx_description
1 polymer ?
#
loop_
_entity_poly.entity_id
_entity_poly.type
_entity_poly.pdbx_seq_one_letter_code
_entity_poly.pdbx_strand_id
1 'polypeptide(L)'
;MADRTPLLRINDLRVGFDLPEGRLVAVDGVSFQIQRGATVALVGESGSGKSVISQTIMGLLPRSAKVFGGSVLFADPNKPGTITDIVRLSPNGAEMRSLRGGRISIIFQEPMTSLSPLHTIGNQIREAKGMKLKLLLD
;
A
#
# COMPACT_ATOMS: atom_id res chain seq x y z
N MET A 1 -7.44 20.00 20.36
CA MET A 1 -6.61 18.79 20.57
C MET A 1 -6.17 18.28 19.22
N ALA A 2 -4.90 18.01 19.05
CA ALA A 2 -4.42 17.38 17.83
C ALA A 2 -5.03 15.96 17.74
N ASP A 3 -5.61 15.63 16.60
CA ASP A 3 -6.10 14.29 16.31
C ASP A 3 -4.92 13.30 16.40
N ARG A 4 -4.94 12.41 17.40
CA ARG A 4 -3.92 11.40 17.63
C ARG A 4 -4.14 10.12 16.81
N THR A 5 -5.12 10.12 15.92
CA THR A 5 -5.39 8.97 15.06
C THR A 5 -4.20 8.73 14.12
N PRO A 6 -3.56 7.56 14.15
CA PRO A 6 -2.49 7.26 13.21
C PRO A 6 -2.99 7.36 11.76
N LEU A 7 -2.12 7.82 10.87
CA LEU A 7 -2.40 7.82 9.43
C LEU A 7 -2.59 6.40 8.90
N LEU A 8 -1.73 5.49 9.35
CA LEU A 8 -1.81 4.07 9.03
C LEU A 8 -1.57 3.25 10.29
N ARG A 9 -2.38 2.22 10.51
CA ARG A 9 -2.19 1.26 11.59
C ARG A 9 -2.31 -0.15 11.05
N ILE A 10 -1.29 -0.94 11.28
CA ILE A 10 -1.26 -2.38 11.00
C ILE A 10 -1.42 -3.10 12.33
N ASN A 11 -2.37 -4.02 12.41
CA ASN A 11 -2.65 -4.81 13.59
C ASN A 11 -2.59 -6.29 13.25
N ASP A 12 -1.71 -7.02 13.91
CA ASP A 12 -1.56 -8.48 13.84
C ASP A 12 -1.65 -9.04 12.41
N LEU A 13 -1.00 -8.36 11.46
CA LEU A 13 -1.05 -8.71 10.05
C LEU A 13 -0.41 -10.07 9.79
N ARG A 14 -1.15 -10.94 9.10
CA ARG A 14 -0.70 -12.27 8.70
C ARG A 14 -0.93 -12.45 7.21
N VAL A 15 0.14 -12.72 6.48
CA VAL A 15 0.11 -12.93 5.02
C VAL A 15 0.87 -14.20 4.69
N GLY A 16 0.29 -15.03 3.83
CA GLY A 16 0.91 -16.27 3.39
C GLY A 16 0.68 -16.54 1.92
N PHE A 17 1.47 -17.46 1.40
CA PHE A 17 1.35 -17.97 0.04
C PHE A 17 0.81 -19.40 0.09
N ASP A 18 -0.27 -19.66 -0.63
CA ASP A 18 -0.81 -21.00 -0.78
C ASP A 18 0.02 -21.75 -1.83
N LEU A 19 0.80 -22.74 -1.39
CA LEU A 19 1.62 -23.62 -2.23
C LEU A 19 1.02 -25.02 -2.25
N PRO A 20 1.34 -25.87 -3.26
CA PRO A 20 0.86 -27.26 -3.29
C PRO A 20 1.23 -28.06 -2.04
N GLU A 21 2.40 -27.78 -1.45
CA GLU A 21 2.92 -28.45 -0.26
C GLU A 21 2.40 -27.87 1.07
N GLY A 22 1.60 -26.78 1.02
CA GLY A 22 1.08 -26.11 2.21
C GLY A 22 1.22 -24.60 2.13
N ARG A 23 0.90 -23.91 3.23
CA ARG A 23 0.99 -22.44 3.30
C ARG A 23 2.36 -21.99 3.78
N LEU A 24 3.03 -21.18 2.98
CA LEU A 24 4.23 -20.45 3.39
C LEU A 24 3.82 -19.12 4.02
N VAL A 25 4.09 -18.95 5.32
CA VAL A 25 3.81 -17.70 6.03
C VAL A 25 4.94 -16.71 5.77
N ALA A 26 4.61 -15.57 5.15
CA ALA A 26 5.56 -14.50 4.85
C ALA A 26 5.56 -13.39 5.90
N VAL A 27 4.39 -13.11 6.49
CA VAL A 27 4.20 -12.14 7.57
C VAL A 27 3.36 -12.81 8.65
N ASP A 28 3.86 -12.83 9.88
CA ASP A 28 3.24 -13.52 11.01
C ASP A 28 3.07 -12.59 12.20
N GLY A 29 1.90 -11.95 12.31
CA GLY A 29 1.49 -11.17 13.46
C GLY A 29 2.23 -9.83 13.60
N VAL A 30 2.46 -9.12 12.50
CA VAL A 30 3.15 -7.83 12.52
C VAL A 30 2.19 -6.70 12.88
N SER A 31 2.61 -5.84 13.83
CA SER A 31 1.86 -4.66 14.26
C SER A 31 2.77 -3.45 14.36
N PHE A 32 2.36 -2.34 13.74
CA PHE A 32 2.98 -1.02 13.88
C PHE A 32 2.04 0.07 13.39
N GLN A 33 2.42 1.32 13.61
CA GLN A 33 1.63 2.47 13.17
C GLN A 33 2.52 3.59 12.64
N ILE A 34 1.96 4.37 11.73
CA ILE A 34 2.57 5.56 11.16
C ILE A 34 1.71 6.76 11.53
N GLN A 35 2.29 7.70 12.27
CA GLN A 35 1.61 8.96 12.60
C GLN A 35 1.67 9.91 11.41
N ARG A 36 0.74 10.86 11.36
CA ARG A 36 0.76 11.94 10.35
C ARG A 36 2.07 12.73 10.45
N GLY A 37 2.73 12.97 9.33
CA GLY A 37 4.00 13.69 9.26
C GLY A 37 5.21 12.91 9.76
N ALA A 38 5.05 11.66 10.19
CA ALA A 38 6.16 10.82 10.64
C ALA A 38 6.74 9.98 9.51
N THR A 39 8.02 9.63 9.67
CA THR A 39 8.71 8.63 8.84
C THR A 39 8.98 7.40 9.68
N VAL A 40 8.62 6.23 9.16
CA VAL A 40 8.87 4.93 9.80
C VAL A 40 9.74 4.09 8.88
N ALA A 41 10.84 3.56 9.41
CA ALA A 41 11.71 2.62 8.72
C ALA A 41 11.36 1.18 9.12
N LEU A 42 11.05 0.35 8.13
CA LEU A 42 10.87 -1.09 8.30
C LEU A 42 12.18 -1.79 7.91
N VAL A 43 12.84 -2.38 8.89
CA VAL A 43 14.17 -2.96 8.75
C VAL A 43 14.12 -4.48 8.91
N GLY A 44 14.91 -5.19 8.14
CA GLY A 44 15.01 -6.64 8.19
C GLY A 44 15.86 -7.18 7.04
N GLU A 45 16.25 -8.43 7.13
CA GLU A 45 17.02 -9.11 6.08
C GLU A 45 16.19 -9.30 4.80
N SER A 46 16.87 -9.63 3.70
CA SER A 46 16.19 -10.00 2.45
C SER A 46 15.29 -11.22 2.69
N GLY A 47 14.06 -11.18 2.18
CA GLY A 47 13.09 -12.25 2.39
C GLY A 47 12.36 -12.23 3.75
N SER A 48 12.53 -11.18 4.57
CA SER A 48 11.87 -11.07 5.87
C SER A 48 10.41 -10.56 5.81
N GLY A 49 9.83 -10.39 4.62
CA GLY A 49 8.44 -10.00 4.45
C GLY A 49 8.17 -8.50 4.30
N LYS A 50 9.20 -7.64 4.28
CA LYS A 50 9.04 -6.17 4.13
C LYS A 50 8.27 -5.77 2.88
N SER A 51 8.62 -6.35 1.73
CA SER A 51 7.95 -6.10 0.45
C SER A 51 6.51 -6.60 0.44
N VAL A 52 6.25 -7.71 1.11
CA VAL A 52 4.89 -8.28 1.25
C VAL A 52 4.00 -7.32 2.04
N ILE A 53 4.52 -6.69 3.09
CA ILE A 53 3.78 -5.68 3.87
C ILE A 53 3.44 -4.47 2.98
N SER A 54 4.41 -3.94 2.23
CA SER A 54 4.17 -2.82 1.30
C SER A 54 3.14 -3.16 0.23
N GLN A 55 3.24 -4.35 -0.36
CA GLN A 55 2.28 -4.85 -1.35
C GLN A 55 0.88 -5.02 -0.75
N THR A 56 0.79 -5.46 0.51
CA THR A 56 -0.50 -5.57 1.22
C THR A 56 -1.15 -4.19 1.39
N ILE A 57 -0.39 -3.19 1.83
CA ILE A 57 -0.88 -1.81 1.98
C ILE A 57 -1.39 -1.27 0.64
N MET A 58 -0.73 -1.60 -0.45
CA MET A 58 -1.09 -1.14 -1.79
C MET A 58 -2.18 -2.00 -2.47
N GLY A 59 -2.60 -3.11 -1.85
CA GLY A 59 -3.49 -4.06 -2.51
C GLY A 59 -2.90 -4.69 -3.77
N LEU A 60 -1.57 -4.90 -3.78
CA LEU A 60 -0.81 -5.43 -4.92
C LEU A 60 -0.25 -6.83 -4.66
N LEU A 61 -0.81 -7.57 -3.72
CA LEU A 61 -0.42 -8.95 -3.48
C LEU A 61 -0.67 -9.80 -4.74
N PRO A 62 0.27 -10.72 -5.08
CA PRO A 62 0.03 -11.68 -6.15
C PRO A 62 -1.14 -12.61 -5.78
N ARG A 63 -1.75 -13.24 -6.79
CA ARG A 63 -2.93 -14.12 -6.59
C ARG A 63 -2.67 -15.31 -5.67
N SER A 64 -1.42 -15.77 -5.61
CA SER A 64 -0.99 -16.86 -4.73
C SER A 64 -0.88 -16.43 -3.26
N ALA A 65 -0.83 -15.12 -2.98
CA ALA A 65 -0.73 -14.60 -1.62
C ALA A 65 -2.10 -14.18 -1.11
N LYS A 66 -2.32 -14.42 0.19
CA LYS A 66 -3.56 -14.05 0.89
C LYS A 66 -3.26 -13.49 2.25
N VAL A 67 -4.04 -12.49 2.64
CA VAL A 67 -4.12 -12.05 4.02
C VAL A 67 -5.07 -12.98 4.76
N PHE A 68 -4.57 -13.67 5.76
CA PHE A 68 -5.35 -14.62 6.56
C PHE A 68 -5.56 -14.16 8.01
N GLY A 69 -5.06 -12.99 8.37
CA GLY A 69 -5.29 -12.39 9.69
C GLY A 69 -4.87 -10.94 9.75
N GLY A 70 -5.42 -10.22 10.70
CA GLY A 70 -5.12 -8.84 10.99
C GLY A 70 -5.85 -7.82 10.14
N SER A 71 -5.43 -6.56 10.27
CA SER A 71 -6.03 -5.42 9.57
C SER A 71 -4.99 -4.38 9.19
N VAL A 72 -5.29 -3.61 8.15
CA VAL A 72 -4.51 -2.44 7.71
C VAL A 72 -5.45 -1.25 7.64
N LEU A 73 -5.46 -0.43 8.69
CA LEU A 73 -6.37 0.68 8.85
C LEU A 73 -5.73 1.98 8.35
N PHE A 74 -6.38 2.61 7.40
CA PHE A 74 -5.96 3.90 6.83
C PHE A 74 -6.96 5.00 7.18
N ALA A 75 -6.48 6.05 7.86
CA ALA A 75 -7.25 7.25 8.15
C ALA A 75 -7.00 8.29 7.05
N ASP A 76 -7.92 8.37 6.07
CA ASP A 76 -7.76 9.27 4.93
C ASP A 76 -7.82 10.74 5.38
N PRO A 77 -6.73 11.53 5.18
CA PRO A 77 -6.73 12.94 5.54
C PRO A 77 -7.80 13.79 4.84
N ASN A 78 -8.25 13.34 3.67
CA ASN A 78 -9.28 14.05 2.88
C ASN A 78 -10.71 13.63 3.23
N LYS A 79 -10.86 12.63 4.10
CA LYS A 79 -12.15 12.19 4.62
C LYS A 79 -12.07 12.07 6.15
N PRO A 80 -12.03 13.21 6.88
CA PRO A 80 -11.93 13.21 8.34
C PRO A 80 -12.98 12.34 8.99
N GLY A 81 -12.59 11.55 9.99
CA GLY A 81 -13.48 10.63 10.70
C GLY A 81 -13.72 9.31 9.99
N THR A 82 -13.18 9.10 8.79
CA THR A 82 -13.30 7.83 8.05
C THR A 82 -12.02 7.01 8.19
N ILE A 83 -12.15 5.76 8.62
CA ILE A 83 -11.06 4.78 8.69
C ILE A 83 -11.43 3.63 7.76
N THR A 84 -10.57 3.33 6.81
CA THR A 84 -10.75 2.26 5.84
C THR A 84 -9.81 1.10 6.16
N ASP A 85 -10.35 -0.12 6.26
CA ASP A 85 -9.54 -1.33 6.34
C ASP A 85 -9.18 -1.78 4.91
N ILE A 86 -7.93 -1.53 4.52
CA ILE A 86 -7.44 -1.80 3.16
C ILE A 86 -7.53 -3.30 2.82
N VAL A 87 -7.34 -4.18 3.81
CA VAL A 87 -7.38 -5.64 3.61
C VAL A 87 -8.78 -6.11 3.15
N ARG A 88 -9.82 -5.39 3.52
CA ARG A 88 -11.21 -5.71 3.15
C ARG A 88 -11.64 -5.16 1.80
N LEU A 89 -10.84 -4.28 1.21
CA LEU A 89 -11.14 -3.73 -0.10
C LEU A 89 -10.87 -4.76 -1.21
N SER A 90 -11.71 -4.75 -2.23
CA SER A 90 -11.39 -5.48 -3.46
C SER A 90 -10.14 -4.86 -4.12
N PRO A 91 -9.09 -5.65 -4.41
CA PRO A 91 -7.86 -5.13 -5.00
C PRO A 91 -8.07 -4.39 -6.33
N ASN A 92 -9.09 -4.77 -7.08
CA ASN A 92 -9.46 -4.14 -8.35
C ASN A 92 -10.69 -3.22 -8.23
N GLY A 93 -11.17 -2.99 -7.02
CA GLY A 93 -12.31 -2.14 -6.74
C GLY A 93 -12.01 -0.64 -6.92
N ALA A 94 -13.06 0.16 -7.05
CA ALA A 94 -12.95 1.61 -7.22
C ALA A 94 -12.27 2.30 -6.04
N GLU A 95 -12.57 1.87 -4.81
CA GLU A 95 -11.95 2.42 -3.59
C GLU A 95 -10.44 2.18 -3.56
N MET A 96 -9.98 0.95 -3.83
CA MET A 96 -8.55 0.65 -3.85
C MET A 96 -7.82 1.40 -4.96
N ARG A 97 -8.43 1.54 -6.14
CA ARG A 97 -7.87 2.36 -7.22
C ARG A 97 -7.77 3.84 -6.84
N SER A 98 -8.76 4.37 -6.13
CA SER A 98 -8.72 5.74 -5.62
C SER A 98 -7.60 5.96 -4.60
N LEU A 99 -7.35 4.99 -3.73
CA LEU A 99 -6.24 5.04 -2.77
C LEU A 99 -4.89 5.05 -3.50
N ARG A 100 -4.64 4.11 -4.41
CA ARG A 100 -3.40 4.02 -5.19
C ARG A 100 -3.16 5.22 -6.10
N GLY A 101 -4.18 5.78 -6.65
CA GLY A 101 -4.09 6.91 -7.59
C GLY A 101 -3.90 8.27 -6.93
N GLY A 102 -4.28 8.43 -5.67
CA GLY A 102 -4.35 9.75 -5.07
C GLY A 102 -3.92 9.88 -3.60
N ARG A 103 -3.80 8.79 -2.85
CA ARG A 103 -3.55 8.85 -1.41
C ARG A 103 -2.26 8.17 -0.99
N ILE A 104 -1.99 7.01 -1.53
CA ILE A 104 -0.84 6.17 -1.19
C ILE A 104 -0.09 5.86 -2.50
N SER A 105 1.22 5.99 -2.47
CA SER A 105 2.08 5.63 -3.61
C SER A 105 3.21 4.72 -3.14
N ILE A 106 3.78 3.96 -4.07
CA ILE A 106 4.91 3.08 -3.83
C ILE A 106 6.04 3.41 -4.81
N ILE A 107 7.27 3.35 -4.33
CA ILE A 107 8.48 3.40 -5.15
C ILE A 107 9.09 2.01 -5.11
N PHE A 108 9.16 1.35 -6.27
CA PHE A 108 9.73 0.02 -6.39
C PHE A 108 11.27 0.06 -6.34
N GLN A 109 11.87 -1.05 -5.94
CA GLN A 109 13.33 -1.19 -5.80
C GLN A 109 14.08 -0.99 -7.15
N GLU A 110 13.46 -1.36 -8.26
CA GLU A 110 13.99 -1.18 -9.60
C GLU A 110 13.11 -0.21 -10.42
N PRO A 111 13.26 1.12 -10.23
CA PRO A 111 12.39 2.09 -10.89
C PRO A 111 12.56 2.12 -12.42
N MET A 112 13.68 1.63 -12.97
CA MET A 112 13.92 1.61 -14.41
C MET A 112 12.96 0.71 -15.19
N THR A 113 12.41 -0.32 -14.56
CA THR A 113 11.41 -1.22 -15.15
C THR A 113 9.99 -0.63 -15.15
N SER A 114 9.77 0.49 -14.46
CA SER A 114 8.47 1.14 -14.36
C SER A 114 8.10 1.98 -15.60
N LEU A 115 9.09 2.29 -16.44
CA LEU A 115 8.85 3.05 -17.68
C LEU A 115 8.37 2.12 -18.80
N SER A 116 7.28 2.49 -19.46
CA SER A 116 6.79 1.76 -20.62
C SER A 116 7.69 2.01 -21.84
N PRO A 117 8.20 0.95 -22.49
CA PRO A 117 9.01 1.10 -23.70
C PRO A 117 8.18 1.57 -24.92
N LEU A 118 6.85 1.51 -24.83
CA LEU A 118 5.93 1.86 -25.91
C LEU A 118 5.51 3.34 -25.89
N HIS A 119 5.89 4.09 -24.86
CA HIS A 119 5.49 5.48 -24.68
C HIS A 119 6.71 6.34 -24.42
N THR A 120 6.69 7.59 -24.92
CA THR A 120 7.78 8.52 -24.66
C THR A 120 7.83 8.89 -23.18
N ILE A 121 9.01 9.13 -22.64
CA ILE A 121 9.21 9.57 -21.25
C ILE A 121 8.40 10.83 -20.95
N GLY A 122 8.38 11.78 -21.91
CA GLY A 122 7.59 13.01 -21.78
C GLY A 122 6.10 12.78 -21.59
N ASN A 123 5.53 11.81 -22.29
CA ASN A 123 4.12 11.46 -22.13
C ASN A 123 3.83 10.83 -20.77
N GLN A 124 4.69 9.92 -20.31
CA GLN A 124 4.55 9.26 -19.01
C GLN A 124 4.67 10.26 -17.84
N ILE A 125 5.61 11.21 -17.93
CA ILE A 125 5.75 12.28 -16.93
C ILE A 125 4.54 13.24 -16.97
N ARG A 126 4.04 13.56 -18.16
CA ARG A 126 2.87 14.45 -18.32
C ARG A 126 1.61 13.83 -17.73
N GLU A 127 1.40 12.54 -17.93
CA GLU A 127 0.29 11.80 -17.35
C GLU A 127 0.35 11.82 -15.81
N ALA A 128 1.52 11.54 -15.22
CA ALA A 128 1.73 11.59 -13.78
C ALA A 128 1.53 13.02 -13.20
N LYS A 129 1.99 14.05 -13.91
CA LYS A 129 1.76 15.47 -13.53
C LYS A 129 0.30 15.88 -13.70
N GLY A 130 -0.38 15.41 -14.73
CA GLY A 130 -1.80 15.68 -14.98
C GLY A 130 -2.69 15.20 -13.84
N MET A 131 -2.40 14.03 -13.29
CA MET A 131 -3.08 13.53 -12.09
C MET A 131 -2.79 14.39 -10.84
N LYS A 132 -1.57 14.88 -10.68
CA LYS A 132 -1.20 15.77 -9.56
C LYS A 132 -1.75 17.19 -9.70
N LEU A 133 -1.79 17.74 -10.90
CA LEU A 133 -2.35 19.06 -11.18
C LEU A 133 -3.86 19.10 -10.94
N LYS A 134 -4.56 18.05 -11.23
CA LYS A 134 -6.00 17.95 -10.95
C LYS A 134 -6.31 17.95 -9.45
N LEU A 135 -5.40 17.43 -8.64
CA LEU A 135 -5.50 17.43 -7.17
C LEU A 135 -5.10 18.79 -6.53
N LEU A 136 -4.38 19.64 -7.26
CA LEU A 136 -3.95 20.96 -6.80
C LEU A 136 -4.89 22.09 -7.25
N LEU A 137 -5.73 21.83 -8.23
CA LEU A 137 -6.67 22.82 -8.78
C LEU A 137 -8.13 22.60 -8.34
N ASP A 138 -8.41 21.48 -7.70
CA ASP A 138 -9.68 21.20 -7.03
C ASP A 138 -9.56 21.48 -5.51
#